data_f3b399ff7f2ac6575dedcc32b6692e2c
#
_entry.id   f3b399ff7f2ac6575dedcc32b6692e2c
#
_cell.length_a   1.000
_cell.length_b   1.000
_cell.length_c   1.000
_cell.angle_alpha   90.00
_cell.angle_beta   90.00
_cell.angle_gamma   90.00
#
_symmetry.space_group_name_H-M   'P 1'
#
loop_
_entity.id
_entity.type
_entity.pdbx_description
1 polymer ?
#
loop_
_entity_poly.entity_id
_entity_poly.type
_entity_poly.pdbx_seq_one_letter_code
_entity_poly.pdbx_strand_id
1 'polypeptide(L)'
;MKIKVISTPVQNQEKALAFYTKTLGFVKKIDIPLSENNRWLTVVAKEEQDGPEILLEPSPNHFKPSKVYQKALKEAGIPYTQFNVNNLQNEYERLLKLGVVFSIEPTHMGTVKIAVFNDTCGNLIQLVEEL
;
A
#
# COMPACT_ATOMS: atom_id res chain seq x y z
N MET A 1 11.51 18.61 12.50
CA MET A 1 10.88 17.28 12.48
C MET A 1 10.01 17.17 11.23
N LYS A 2 10.07 16.06 10.48
CA LYS A 2 9.27 15.84 9.27
C LYS A 2 8.99 14.34 9.09
N ILE A 3 7.93 14.02 8.37
CA ILE A 3 7.61 12.62 8.06
C ILE A 3 8.59 12.13 6.98
N LYS A 4 9.34 11.09 7.29
CA LYS A 4 10.33 10.53 6.38
C LYS A 4 9.95 9.11 5.93
N VAL A 5 9.56 8.26 6.86
CA VAL A 5 9.23 6.85 6.62
C VAL A 5 7.96 6.47 7.38
N ILE A 6 7.07 5.76 6.71
CA ILE A 6 5.87 5.16 7.32
C ILE A 6 5.87 3.68 6.97
N SER A 7 5.72 2.82 7.99
CA SER A 7 5.69 1.38 7.80
C SER A 7 4.35 0.87 7.30
N THR A 8 4.39 -0.04 6.35
CA THR A 8 3.23 -0.85 5.94
C THR A 8 3.61 -2.32 6.09
N PRO A 9 2.87 -3.09 6.90
CA PRO A 9 3.18 -4.50 7.12
C PRO A 9 2.88 -5.31 5.86
N VAL A 10 3.79 -6.19 5.49
CA VAL A 10 3.63 -7.09 4.34
C VAL A 10 4.07 -8.49 4.72
N GLN A 11 3.40 -9.48 4.17
CA GLN A 11 3.69 -10.89 4.46
C GLN A 11 4.94 -11.39 3.73
N ASN A 12 5.25 -10.81 2.57
CA ASN A 12 6.39 -11.18 1.73
C ASN A 12 6.92 -9.92 1.04
N GLN A 13 8.15 -9.53 1.37
CA GLN A 13 8.73 -8.29 0.84
C GLN A 13 8.95 -8.31 -0.67
N GLU A 14 9.37 -9.43 -1.25
CA GLU A 14 9.61 -9.53 -2.69
C GLU A 14 8.31 -9.41 -3.48
N LYS A 15 7.27 -10.10 -3.02
CA LYS A 15 5.91 -9.99 -3.59
C LYS A 15 5.35 -8.57 -3.46
N ALA A 16 5.55 -7.95 -2.29
CA ALA A 16 5.13 -6.58 -2.03
C ALA A 16 5.86 -5.59 -2.94
N LEU A 17 7.17 -5.74 -3.11
CA LEU A 17 7.94 -4.89 -4.01
C LEU A 17 7.39 -4.96 -5.43
N ALA A 18 7.12 -6.16 -5.93
CA ALA A 18 6.55 -6.34 -7.27
C ALA A 18 5.18 -5.66 -7.41
N PHE A 19 4.31 -5.83 -6.43
CA PHE A 19 2.98 -5.23 -6.46
C PHE A 19 3.03 -3.70 -6.37
N TYR A 20 3.76 -3.17 -5.40
CA TYR A 20 3.82 -1.72 -5.19
C TYR A 20 4.54 -0.99 -6.33
N THR A 21 5.52 -1.61 -6.98
CA THR A 21 6.22 -1.00 -8.12
C THR A 21 5.54 -1.26 -9.45
N LYS A 22 5.36 -2.52 -9.84
CA LYS A 22 4.85 -2.89 -11.17
C LYS A 22 3.36 -2.60 -11.32
N THR A 23 2.58 -2.82 -10.27
CA THR A 23 1.13 -2.63 -10.32
C THR A 23 0.73 -1.22 -9.91
N LEU A 24 1.19 -0.74 -8.75
CA LEU A 24 0.80 0.59 -8.25
C LEU A 24 1.62 1.73 -8.86
N GLY A 25 2.83 1.47 -9.34
CA GLY A 25 3.65 2.48 -9.99
C GLY A 25 4.58 3.25 -9.06
N PHE A 26 4.75 2.80 -7.81
CA PHE A 26 5.79 3.36 -6.93
C PHE A 26 7.19 2.99 -7.43
N VAL A 27 8.20 3.69 -6.93
CA VAL A 27 9.61 3.47 -7.28
C VAL A 27 10.36 2.95 -6.06
N LYS A 28 11.13 1.88 -6.23
CA LYS A 28 12.02 1.37 -5.17
C LYS A 28 13.08 2.43 -4.87
N LYS A 29 13.27 2.74 -3.58
CA LYS A 29 14.27 3.72 -3.16
C LYS A 29 15.42 3.08 -2.40
N ILE A 30 15.16 2.34 -1.34
CA ILE A 30 16.17 1.69 -0.52
C ILE A 30 15.89 0.19 -0.47
N ASP A 31 16.96 -0.59 -0.55
CA ASP A 31 16.87 -2.04 -0.44
C ASP A 31 18.19 -2.55 0.18
N ILE A 32 18.18 -2.68 1.50
CA ILE A 32 19.37 -3.05 2.27
C ILE A 32 19.05 -4.30 3.09
N PRO A 33 19.80 -5.41 2.94
CA PRO A 33 19.58 -6.57 3.78
C PRO A 33 19.94 -6.27 5.24
N LEU A 34 19.04 -6.64 6.16
CA LEU A 34 19.24 -6.49 7.61
C LEU A 34 19.54 -7.84 8.25
N SER A 35 18.88 -8.90 7.79
CA SER A 35 19.06 -10.28 8.23
C SER A 35 18.58 -11.20 7.12
N GLU A 36 18.64 -12.52 7.35
CA GLU A 36 18.32 -13.53 6.34
C GLU A 36 16.96 -13.34 5.67
N ASN A 37 15.92 -12.94 6.43
CA ASN A 37 14.56 -12.78 5.94
C ASN A 37 14.00 -11.38 6.18
N ASN A 38 14.87 -10.38 6.26
CA ASN A 38 14.45 -9.01 6.53
C ASN A 38 15.34 -8.03 5.78
N ARG A 39 14.70 -7.14 5.03
CA ARG A 39 15.32 -6.07 4.26
C ARG A 39 14.77 -4.73 4.72
N TRP A 40 15.61 -3.72 4.80
CA TRP A 40 15.13 -2.34 4.82
C TRP A 40 14.75 -1.97 3.40
N LEU A 41 13.47 -2.13 3.09
CA LEU A 41 12.94 -2.00 1.73
C LEU A 41 11.91 -0.88 1.68
N THR A 42 12.22 0.19 0.94
CA THR A 42 11.30 1.31 0.80
C THR A 42 10.93 1.58 -0.64
N VAL A 43 9.73 2.12 -0.82
CA VAL A 43 9.23 2.65 -2.09
C VAL A 43 8.76 4.08 -1.89
N VAL A 44 8.80 4.87 -2.96
CA VAL A 44 8.36 6.27 -2.97
C VAL A 44 7.40 6.52 -4.13
N ALA A 45 6.59 7.56 -4.01
CA ALA A 45 5.78 8.01 -5.13
C ALA A 45 6.69 8.44 -6.29
N LYS A 46 6.33 8.06 -7.50
CA LYS A 46 7.09 8.41 -8.71
C LYS A 46 7.18 9.93 -8.90
N GLU A 47 6.13 10.63 -8.55
CA GLU A 47 6.01 12.08 -8.67
C GLU A 47 6.69 12.84 -7.53
N GLU A 48 7.06 12.16 -6.45
CA GLU A 48 7.62 12.77 -5.26
C GLU A 48 8.72 11.88 -4.66
N GLN A 49 9.79 11.66 -5.40
CA GLN A 49 10.83 10.71 -5.00
C GLN A 49 11.67 11.16 -3.80
N ASP A 50 11.66 12.44 -3.47
CA ASP A 50 12.28 12.98 -2.25
C ASP A 50 11.29 13.11 -1.09
N GLY A 51 10.05 12.69 -1.28
CA GLY A 51 9.00 12.71 -0.29
C GLY A 51 9.05 11.52 0.68
N PRO A 52 7.95 11.29 1.41
CA PRO A 52 7.85 10.19 2.35
C PRO A 52 8.04 8.82 1.68
N GLU A 53 8.74 7.93 2.38
CA GLU A 53 8.97 6.56 1.95
C GLU A 53 7.99 5.62 2.66
N ILE A 54 7.52 4.62 1.94
CA ILE A 54 6.79 3.50 2.56
C ILE A 54 7.79 2.39 2.80
N LEU A 55 7.98 2.03 4.08
CA LEU A 55 8.75 0.86 4.46
C LEU A 55 7.85 -0.38 4.34
N LEU A 56 8.16 -1.26 3.40
CA LEU A 56 7.49 -2.54 3.26
C LEU A 56 8.08 -3.51 4.29
N GLU A 57 7.43 -3.61 5.43
CA GLU A 57 7.99 -4.25 6.62
C GLU A 57 7.40 -5.65 6.83
N PRO A 58 8.27 -6.69 6.94
CA PRO A 58 7.79 -8.07 7.13
C PRO A 58 7.39 -8.37 8.58
N SER A 59 6.90 -7.39 9.32
CA SER A 59 6.52 -7.52 10.73
C SER A 59 5.53 -8.66 11.01
N PRO A 60 4.56 -9.00 10.11
CA PRO A 60 3.69 -10.14 10.36
C PRO A 60 4.42 -11.47 10.48
N ASN A 61 5.64 -11.58 9.92
CA ASN A 61 6.45 -12.80 9.99
C ASN A 61 7.33 -12.86 11.24
N HIS A 62 7.56 -11.74 11.91
CA HIS A 62 8.51 -11.62 13.01
C HIS A 62 7.86 -11.25 14.34
N PHE A 63 6.63 -10.72 14.29
CA PHE A 63 5.94 -10.20 15.45
C PHE A 63 4.45 -10.56 15.38
N LYS A 64 4.06 -11.55 16.17
CA LYS A 64 2.70 -12.11 16.16
C LYS A 64 1.59 -11.05 16.31
N PRO A 65 1.69 -10.05 17.20
CA PRO A 65 0.65 -9.02 17.29
C PRO A 65 0.44 -8.24 15.97
N SER A 66 1.50 -8.02 15.20
CA SER A 66 1.38 -7.38 13.87
C SER A 66 0.55 -8.24 12.91
N LYS A 67 0.79 -9.54 12.89
CA LYS A 67 0.01 -10.48 12.07
C LYS A 67 -1.46 -10.50 12.47
N VAL A 68 -1.74 -10.53 13.76
CA VAL A 68 -3.11 -10.52 14.30
C VAL A 68 -3.82 -9.21 13.94
N TYR A 69 -3.15 -8.10 14.14
CA TYR A 69 -3.69 -6.77 13.84
C TYR A 69 -3.99 -6.59 12.34
N GLN A 70 -3.03 -6.94 11.49
CA GLN A 70 -3.19 -6.88 10.03
C GLN A 70 -4.42 -7.68 9.57
N LYS A 71 -4.53 -8.92 10.04
CA LYS A 71 -5.65 -9.80 9.71
C LYS A 71 -6.98 -9.22 10.19
N ALA A 72 -7.02 -8.72 11.43
CA ALA A 72 -8.23 -8.15 12.01
C ALA A 72 -8.73 -6.92 11.23
N LEU A 73 -7.83 -6.03 10.83
CA LEU A 73 -8.18 -4.87 9.99
C LEU A 73 -8.80 -5.31 8.66
N LYS A 74 -8.14 -6.23 7.97
CA LYS A 74 -8.60 -6.72 6.68
C LYS A 74 -9.96 -7.39 6.77
N GLU A 75 -10.17 -8.24 7.76
CA GLU A 75 -11.45 -8.93 8.00
C GLU A 75 -12.58 -7.94 8.34
N ALA A 76 -12.24 -6.85 9.01
CA ALA A 76 -13.19 -5.80 9.34
C ALA A 76 -13.44 -4.82 8.17
N GLY A 77 -12.76 -4.99 7.04
CA GLY A 77 -12.88 -4.08 5.90
C GLY A 77 -12.21 -2.72 6.10
N ILE A 78 -11.27 -2.62 7.04
CA ILE A 78 -10.61 -1.37 7.39
C ILE A 78 -9.31 -1.22 6.59
N PRO A 79 -9.16 -0.16 5.77
CA PRO A 79 -7.92 0.11 5.05
C PRO A 79 -6.77 0.38 6.01
N TYR A 80 -5.61 -0.19 5.70
CA TYR A 80 -4.40 0.07 6.48
C TYR A 80 -3.86 1.47 6.22
N THR A 81 -3.84 1.90 4.96
CA THR A 81 -3.35 3.22 4.57
C THR A 81 -4.13 3.76 3.38
N GLN A 82 -3.83 5.00 3.01
CA GLN A 82 -4.51 5.74 1.96
C GLN A 82 -3.50 6.37 1.02
N PHE A 83 -3.80 6.32 -0.28
CA PHE A 83 -3.07 7.06 -1.30
C PHE A 83 -4.02 7.98 -2.04
N ASN A 84 -3.58 9.20 -2.33
CA ASN A 84 -4.34 10.14 -3.11
C ASN A 84 -4.01 10.00 -4.60
N VAL A 85 -5.03 10.14 -5.43
CA VAL A 85 -4.92 10.11 -6.88
C VAL A 85 -5.66 11.30 -7.50
N ASN A 86 -5.24 11.73 -8.68
CA ASN A 86 -5.87 12.87 -9.35
C ASN A 86 -7.17 12.50 -10.07
N ASN A 87 -7.31 11.26 -10.50
CA ASN A 87 -8.51 10.76 -11.17
C ASN A 87 -8.76 9.31 -10.76
N LEU A 88 -9.67 9.13 -9.83
CA LEU A 88 -9.94 7.82 -9.25
C LEU A 88 -10.52 6.83 -10.25
N GLN A 89 -11.40 7.29 -11.15
CA GLN A 89 -12.02 6.41 -12.13
C GLN A 89 -10.98 5.83 -13.10
N ASN A 90 -10.07 6.66 -13.60
CA ASN A 90 -9.00 6.21 -14.49
C ASN A 90 -8.06 5.22 -13.78
N GLU A 91 -7.71 5.51 -12.53
CA GLU A 91 -6.83 4.63 -11.75
C GLU A 91 -7.51 3.29 -11.43
N TYR A 92 -8.79 3.33 -11.07
CA TYR A 92 -9.59 2.14 -10.86
C TYR A 92 -9.60 1.23 -12.10
N GLU A 93 -9.90 1.80 -13.26
CA GLU A 93 -9.91 1.03 -14.52
C GLU A 93 -8.54 0.46 -14.88
N ARG A 94 -7.48 1.25 -14.67
CA ARG A 94 -6.10 0.80 -14.87
C ARG A 94 -5.76 -0.41 -14.00
N LEU A 95 -6.08 -0.31 -12.71
CA LEU A 95 -5.80 -1.37 -11.74
C LEU A 95 -6.64 -2.61 -11.98
N LEU A 96 -7.90 -2.48 -12.39
CA LEU A 96 -8.74 -3.62 -12.79
C LEU A 96 -8.12 -4.40 -13.92
N LYS A 97 -7.59 -3.73 -14.94
CA LYS A 97 -6.91 -4.39 -16.07
C LYS A 97 -5.67 -5.17 -15.65
N LEU A 98 -5.03 -4.76 -14.55
CA LEU A 98 -3.87 -5.44 -13.97
C LEU A 98 -4.27 -6.54 -12.98
N GLY A 99 -5.56 -6.83 -12.83
CA GLY A 99 -6.06 -7.90 -11.98
C GLY A 99 -6.24 -7.53 -10.51
N VAL A 100 -6.18 -6.25 -10.16
CA VAL A 100 -6.40 -5.80 -8.79
C VAL A 100 -7.86 -6.00 -8.39
N VAL A 101 -8.09 -6.54 -7.19
CA VAL A 101 -9.42 -6.81 -6.65
C VAL A 101 -9.83 -5.68 -5.71
N PHE A 102 -10.93 -5.02 -6.03
CA PHE A 102 -11.51 -3.95 -5.21
C PHE A 102 -12.63 -4.51 -4.34
N SER A 103 -12.63 -4.13 -3.07
CA SER A 103 -13.73 -4.39 -2.14
C SER A 103 -14.77 -3.26 -2.14
N ILE A 104 -14.34 -2.04 -2.52
CA ILE A 104 -15.22 -0.89 -2.71
C ILE A 104 -14.84 -0.22 -4.04
N GLU A 105 -15.81 -0.16 -4.95
CA GLU A 105 -15.68 0.56 -6.22
C GLU A 105 -15.68 2.08 -5.98
N PRO A 106 -15.25 2.90 -6.96
CA PRO A 106 -15.30 4.35 -6.83
C PRO A 106 -16.66 4.84 -6.35
N THR A 107 -16.66 5.47 -5.18
CA THR A 107 -17.87 5.89 -4.47
C THR A 107 -17.72 7.34 -4.01
N HIS A 108 -18.72 8.14 -4.31
CA HIS A 108 -18.78 9.54 -3.89
C HIS A 108 -19.11 9.64 -2.40
N MET A 109 -18.27 10.33 -1.64
CA MET A 109 -18.45 10.51 -0.19
C MET A 109 -18.16 11.97 0.19
N GLY A 110 -19.19 12.80 0.13
CA GLY A 110 -19.04 14.22 0.47
C GLY A 110 -18.08 14.95 -0.47
N THR A 111 -16.94 15.38 0.05
CA THR A 111 -15.92 16.14 -0.68
C THR A 111 -14.86 15.27 -1.36
N VAL A 112 -15.01 13.95 -1.31
CA VAL A 112 -14.05 13.02 -1.87
C VAL A 112 -14.76 11.90 -2.63
N LYS A 113 -14.03 11.23 -3.50
CA LYS A 113 -14.36 9.88 -3.98
C LYS A 113 -13.36 8.90 -3.42
N ILE A 114 -13.83 7.73 -3.03
CA ILE A 114 -12.96 6.67 -2.49
C ILE A 114 -13.14 5.37 -3.25
N ALA A 115 -12.11 4.53 -3.24
CA ALA A 115 -12.18 3.13 -3.61
C ALA A 115 -11.24 2.36 -2.69
N VAL A 116 -11.48 1.06 -2.49
CA VAL A 116 -10.64 0.22 -1.62
C VAL A 116 -10.26 -1.04 -2.37
N PHE A 117 -8.97 -1.38 -2.36
CA PHE A 117 -8.47 -2.58 -3.01
C PHE A 117 -7.61 -3.43 -2.08
N ASN A 118 -7.44 -4.69 -2.47
CA ASN A 118 -6.57 -5.65 -1.81
C ASN A 118 -5.15 -5.53 -2.40
N ASP A 119 -4.16 -5.25 -1.55
CA ASP A 119 -2.76 -5.14 -1.99
C ASP A 119 -2.07 -6.50 -2.19
N THR A 120 -2.78 -7.60 -1.97
CA THR A 120 -2.26 -8.97 -2.03
C THR A 120 -1.16 -9.29 -1.01
N CYS A 121 -0.85 -8.35 -0.14
CA CYS A 121 0.20 -8.46 0.88
C CYS A 121 -0.35 -8.52 2.31
N GLY A 122 -1.66 -8.63 2.44
CA GLY A 122 -2.37 -8.72 3.71
C GLY A 122 -3.16 -7.47 4.09
N ASN A 123 -3.17 -6.44 3.25
CA ASN A 123 -3.82 -5.17 3.55
C ASN A 123 -4.94 -4.84 2.56
N LEU A 124 -5.87 -4.02 3.04
CA LEU A 124 -6.73 -3.20 2.20
C LEU A 124 -6.13 -1.80 2.12
N ILE A 125 -6.18 -1.20 0.95
CA ILE A 125 -5.66 0.15 0.69
C ILE A 125 -6.79 1.01 0.14
N GLN A 126 -6.92 2.22 0.68
CA GLN A 126 -7.89 3.19 0.18
C GLN A 126 -7.24 4.14 -0.82
N LEU A 127 -7.89 4.33 -1.95
CA LEU A 127 -7.58 5.42 -2.88
C LEU A 127 -8.56 6.55 -2.67
N VAL A 128 -8.08 7.79 -2.75
CA VAL A 128 -8.90 8.98 -2.57
C VAL A 128 -8.62 9.99 -3.68
N GLU A 129 -9.70 10.52 -4.25
CA GLU A 129 -9.69 11.71 -5.09
C GLU A 129 -10.40 12.83 -4.34
N GLU A 130 -9.73 13.94 -4.13
CA GLU A 130 -10.34 15.16 -3.57
C GLU A 130 -11.11 15.89 -4.66
N LEU A 131 -12.35 16.28 -4.37
CA LEU A 131 -13.24 16.95 -5.32
C LEU A 131 -13.17 18.47 -5.19
#